data_14ada63d93f02962051c3837af12278e
#
_entry.id   14ada63d93f02962051c3837af12278e
#
_cell.length_a   1.000
_cell.length_b   1.000
_cell.length_c   1.000
_cell.angle_alpha   90.00
_cell.angle_beta   90.00
_cell.angle_gamma   90.00
#
_symmetry.space_group_name_H-M   'P 1'
#
loop_
_entity.id
_entity.type
_entity.pdbx_description
1 polymer ?
#
loop_
_entity_poly.entity_id
_entity_poly.type
_entity_poly.pdbx_seq_one_letter_code
_entity_poly.pdbx_strand_id
1 'polypeptide(L)'
;MVYLLTYDGYMREEYLEEICPSAILFMQCDLKDCALEFRRFYETAMPTLEVGDEIVPAVIWKIEETDLQNMELIYPNEIYERGVWNFRTEKNVLDVMVFLMRETPFAFPKEKEVEAMEEAYAEHSFDYSCVENALDRAKDREGE
;
A
#
# COMPACT_ATOMS: atom_id res chain seq x y z
N MET A 1 -14.25 -7.05 -13.68
CA MET A 1 -13.23 -7.02 -12.62
C MET A 1 -12.36 -5.78 -12.73
N VAL A 2 -11.90 -5.30 -11.62
CA VAL A 2 -10.99 -4.15 -11.57
C VAL A 2 -9.64 -4.58 -11.02
N TYR A 3 -8.61 -3.78 -11.27
CA TYR A 3 -7.27 -4.03 -10.74
C TYR A 3 -7.02 -3.12 -9.56
N LEU A 4 -6.46 -3.68 -8.49
CA LEU A 4 -6.13 -2.96 -7.26
C LEU A 4 -4.64 -3.11 -6.94
N LEU A 5 -3.96 -1.99 -6.69
CA LEU A 5 -2.57 -1.99 -6.23
C LEU A 5 -2.55 -1.95 -4.71
N THR A 6 -1.78 -2.85 -4.09
CA THR A 6 -1.50 -2.80 -2.66
C THR A 6 0.01 -2.70 -2.46
N TYR A 7 0.41 -1.93 -1.45
CA TYR A 7 1.83 -1.70 -1.11
C TYR A 7 2.07 -1.75 0.41
N ASP A 8 1.05 -2.13 1.16
CA ASP A 8 1.05 -2.17 2.63
C ASP A 8 0.80 -3.58 3.14
N GLY A 9 0.37 -3.71 4.39
CA GLY A 9 0.07 -5.00 5.00
C GLY A 9 -1.01 -5.80 4.28
N TYR A 10 -1.84 -5.13 3.47
CA TYR A 10 -2.88 -5.81 2.67
C TYR A 10 -2.32 -6.50 1.43
N MET A 11 -1.00 -6.47 1.24
CA MET A 11 -0.35 -7.36 0.27
C MET A 11 -0.41 -8.82 0.72
N ARG A 12 -0.75 -9.08 1.99
CA ARG A 12 -0.99 -10.45 2.48
C ARG A 12 -2.34 -10.91 1.96
N GLU A 13 -2.32 -12.00 1.23
CA GLU A 13 -3.52 -12.57 0.62
C GLU A 13 -4.62 -12.84 1.65
N GLU A 14 -4.24 -13.43 2.79
CA GLU A 14 -5.18 -13.74 3.87
C GLU A 14 -5.94 -12.51 4.39
N TYR A 15 -5.23 -11.40 4.56
CA TYR A 15 -5.83 -10.17 5.06
C TYR A 15 -6.72 -9.50 4.01
N LEU A 16 -6.26 -9.48 2.77
CA LEU A 16 -7.04 -8.88 1.70
C LEU A 16 -8.33 -9.66 1.43
N GLU A 17 -8.27 -10.99 1.47
CA GLU A 17 -9.43 -11.85 1.26
C GLU A 17 -10.55 -11.63 2.28
N GLU A 18 -10.22 -11.23 3.49
CA GLU A 18 -11.24 -10.92 4.51
C GLU A 18 -12.09 -9.72 4.10
N ILE A 19 -11.50 -8.78 3.37
CA ILE A 19 -12.17 -7.56 2.91
C ILE A 19 -12.72 -7.74 1.51
N CYS A 20 -11.94 -8.37 0.64
CA CYS A 20 -12.27 -8.61 -0.75
C CYS A 20 -12.17 -10.09 -1.06
N PRO A 21 -13.23 -10.88 -0.78
CA PRO A 21 -13.20 -12.34 -1.01
C PRO A 21 -12.89 -12.75 -2.45
N SER A 22 -13.16 -11.88 -3.41
CA SER A 22 -12.90 -12.14 -4.84
C SER A 22 -11.47 -11.90 -5.25
N ALA A 23 -10.60 -11.39 -4.36
CA ALA A 23 -9.23 -10.99 -4.72
C ALA A 23 -8.41 -12.17 -5.24
N ILE A 24 -7.82 -11.97 -6.41
CA ILE A 24 -6.91 -12.93 -7.05
C ILE A 24 -5.63 -12.19 -7.37
N LEU A 25 -4.50 -12.73 -6.95
CA LEU A 25 -3.20 -12.15 -7.25
C LEU A 25 -3.00 -12.13 -8.76
N PHE A 26 -2.70 -10.97 -9.32
CA PHE A 26 -2.48 -10.80 -10.73
C PHE A 26 -0.98 -10.71 -11.05
N MET A 27 -0.24 -9.83 -10.38
CA MET A 27 1.20 -9.74 -10.57
C MET A 27 1.87 -8.98 -9.43
N GLN A 28 3.16 -9.26 -9.24
CA GLN A 28 4.04 -8.47 -8.41
C GLN A 28 4.70 -7.43 -9.30
N CYS A 29 5.02 -6.27 -8.76
CA CYS A 29 5.69 -5.21 -9.52
C CYS A 29 6.58 -4.37 -8.63
N ASP A 30 7.51 -3.67 -9.26
CA ASP A 30 8.39 -2.70 -8.60
C ASP A 30 8.00 -1.31 -9.05
N LEU A 31 7.64 -0.46 -8.09
CA LEU A 31 7.29 0.93 -8.35
C LEU A 31 8.55 1.78 -8.25
N LYS A 32 8.92 2.40 -9.36
CA LYS A 32 10.11 3.25 -9.42
C LYS A 32 9.76 4.70 -9.14
N ASP A 33 10.78 5.47 -8.76
CA ASP A 33 10.66 6.91 -8.52
C ASP A 33 9.61 7.25 -7.46
N CYS A 34 9.54 6.42 -6.43
CA CYS A 34 8.68 6.66 -5.28
C CYS A 34 9.38 6.26 -4.00
N ALA A 35 8.72 6.49 -2.88
CA ALA A 35 9.19 6.09 -1.56
C ALA A 35 7.96 5.88 -0.68
N LEU A 36 8.12 5.04 0.33
CA LEU A 36 7.10 4.90 1.37
C LEU A 36 7.30 6.01 2.40
N GLU A 37 6.20 6.56 2.88
CA GLU A 37 6.21 7.48 4.01
C GLU A 37 5.15 7.01 4.99
N PHE A 38 5.46 7.07 6.30
CA PHE A 38 4.48 6.74 7.33
C PHE A 38 3.81 8.02 7.82
N ARG A 39 2.48 8.03 7.77
CA ARG A 39 1.68 9.18 8.18
C ARG A 39 0.63 8.76 9.19
N ARG A 40 0.19 9.72 9.97
CA ARG A 40 -0.78 9.51 11.04
C ARG A 40 -2.08 8.91 10.49
N PHE A 41 -2.48 7.81 11.10
CA PHE A 41 -3.74 7.11 10.86
C PHE A 41 -4.35 6.82 12.23
N TYR A 42 -5.23 7.73 12.69
CA TYR A 42 -5.81 7.67 14.05
C TYR A 42 -4.73 7.55 15.13
N GLU A 43 -4.66 6.45 15.86
CA GLU A 43 -3.71 6.26 16.97
C GLU A 43 -2.35 5.69 16.54
N THR A 44 -2.18 5.40 15.27
CA THR A 44 -0.96 4.81 14.74
C THR A 44 -0.49 5.56 13.49
N ALA A 45 0.27 4.91 12.64
CA ALA A 45 0.66 5.42 11.35
C ALA A 45 0.58 4.29 10.33
N MET A 46 0.26 4.64 9.10
CA MET A 46 0.19 3.71 7.98
C MET A 46 1.11 4.20 6.86
N PRO A 47 1.59 3.29 6.01
CA PRO A 47 2.41 3.70 4.88
C PRO A 47 1.58 4.26 3.75
N THR A 48 2.16 5.22 3.02
CA THR A 48 1.63 5.71 1.77
C THR A 48 2.77 5.87 0.77
N LEU A 49 2.44 6.00 -0.50
CA LEU A 49 3.43 6.21 -1.56
C LEU A 49 3.53 7.69 -1.86
N GLU A 50 4.77 8.18 -1.97
CA GLU A 50 5.06 9.55 -2.37
C GLU A 50 6.17 9.55 -3.40
N VAL A 51 6.38 10.67 -4.07
CA VAL A 51 7.48 10.81 -5.02
C VAL A 51 8.79 10.69 -4.26
N GLY A 52 9.72 9.94 -4.80
CA GLY A 52 11.02 9.72 -4.18
C GLY A 52 11.99 9.11 -5.17
N ASP A 53 13.09 8.59 -4.66
CA ASP A 53 14.16 8.01 -5.49
C ASP A 53 14.41 6.54 -5.17
N GLU A 54 13.41 5.86 -4.62
CA GLU A 54 13.52 4.45 -4.26
C GLU A 54 12.66 3.57 -5.16
N ILE A 55 12.76 2.28 -4.93
CA ILE A 55 11.91 1.28 -5.57
C ILE A 55 11.06 0.64 -4.48
N VAL A 56 9.75 0.66 -4.65
CA VAL A 56 8.81 0.09 -3.70
C VAL A 56 8.12 -1.10 -4.35
N PRO A 57 8.31 -2.31 -3.81
CA PRO A 57 7.60 -3.48 -4.34
C PRO A 57 6.11 -3.41 -3.98
N ALA A 58 5.28 -3.92 -4.88
CA ALA A 58 3.84 -3.87 -4.72
C ALA A 58 3.19 -5.08 -5.39
N VAL A 59 1.91 -5.27 -5.10
CA VAL A 59 1.13 -6.37 -5.66
C VAL A 59 -0.13 -5.81 -6.30
N ILE A 60 -0.41 -6.28 -7.51
CA ILE A 60 -1.66 -5.95 -8.22
C ILE A 60 -2.57 -7.15 -8.14
N TRP A 61 -3.82 -6.90 -7.76
CA TRP A 61 -4.87 -7.91 -7.61
C TRP A 61 -5.98 -7.63 -8.61
N LYS A 62 -6.68 -8.69 -8.99
CA LYS A 62 -7.99 -8.57 -9.66
C LYS A 62 -9.06 -8.75 -8.61
N ILE A 63 -10.01 -7.82 -8.56
CA ILE A 63 -11.15 -7.91 -7.63
C ILE A 63 -12.46 -7.63 -8.38
N GLU A 64 -13.57 -8.14 -7.86
CA GLU A 64 -14.89 -7.79 -8.37
C GLU A 64 -15.24 -6.38 -7.95
N GLU A 65 -15.93 -5.64 -8.80
CA GLU A 65 -16.36 -4.27 -8.48
C GLU A 65 -17.20 -4.20 -7.21
N THR A 66 -17.97 -5.24 -6.93
CA THR A 66 -18.82 -5.30 -5.72
C THR A 66 -17.99 -5.30 -4.44
N ASP A 67 -16.77 -5.83 -4.50
CA ASP A 67 -15.86 -5.83 -3.34
C ASP A 67 -15.13 -4.50 -3.16
N LEU A 68 -15.14 -3.66 -4.19
CA LEU A 68 -14.43 -2.39 -4.16
C LEU A 68 -14.94 -1.46 -3.05
N GLN A 69 -16.24 -1.46 -2.81
CA GLN A 69 -16.83 -0.64 -1.75
C GLN A 69 -16.34 -1.04 -0.37
N ASN A 70 -15.90 -2.31 -0.20
CA ASN A 70 -15.38 -2.78 1.08
C ASN A 70 -14.01 -2.15 1.40
N MET A 71 -13.33 -1.62 0.40
CA MET A 71 -12.03 -0.98 0.60
C MET A 71 -12.12 0.26 1.49
N GLU A 72 -13.29 0.90 1.55
CA GLU A 72 -13.51 2.05 2.43
C GLU A 72 -13.43 1.69 3.92
N LEU A 73 -13.61 0.39 4.24
CA LEU A 73 -13.48 -0.09 5.62
C LEU A 73 -12.03 -0.04 6.10
N ILE A 74 -11.07 -0.18 5.18
CA ILE A 74 -9.65 -0.17 5.51
C ILE A 74 -8.95 1.10 5.04
N TYR A 75 -9.52 1.78 4.04
CA TYR A 75 -9.01 3.05 3.50
C TYR A 75 -10.10 4.11 3.57
N PRO A 76 -10.43 4.62 4.77
CA PRO A 76 -11.51 5.59 4.91
C PRO A 76 -11.23 6.88 4.14
N ASN A 77 -12.28 7.41 3.53
CA ASN A 77 -12.24 8.57 2.65
C ASN A 77 -11.69 9.84 3.30
N GLU A 78 -11.82 9.96 4.61
CA GLU A 78 -11.30 11.11 5.36
C GLU A 78 -9.78 11.13 5.43
N ILE A 79 -9.14 9.95 5.25
CA ILE A 79 -7.68 9.80 5.35
C ILE A 79 -7.06 9.44 4.01
N TYR A 80 -7.78 8.70 3.16
CA TYR A 80 -7.27 8.22 1.88
C TYR A 80 -8.00 8.83 0.70
N GLU A 81 -7.26 8.97 -0.38
CA GLU A 81 -7.76 9.37 -1.68
C GLU A 81 -7.59 8.21 -2.64
N ARG A 82 -8.64 7.91 -3.42
CA ARG A 82 -8.59 6.88 -4.43
C ARG A 82 -8.15 7.47 -5.76
N GLY A 83 -7.11 6.88 -6.35
CA GLY A 83 -6.63 7.28 -7.65
C GLY A 83 -6.65 6.12 -8.63
N VAL A 84 -6.43 6.43 -9.88
CA VAL A 84 -6.27 5.44 -10.94
C VAL A 84 -4.95 5.72 -11.64
N TRP A 85 -4.07 4.71 -11.66
CA TRP A 85 -2.79 4.79 -12.33
C TRP A 85 -2.79 3.92 -13.58
N ASN A 86 -2.21 4.41 -14.66
CA ASN A 86 -1.97 3.63 -15.86
C ASN A 86 -0.70 2.82 -15.66
N PHE A 87 -0.84 1.52 -15.66
CA PHE A 87 0.28 0.61 -15.46
C PHE A 87 0.56 -0.15 -16.74
N ARG A 88 1.78 -0.01 -17.25
CA ARG A 88 2.17 -0.64 -18.51
C ARG A 88 2.81 -2.00 -18.25
N THR A 89 2.22 -3.04 -18.83
CA THR A 89 2.81 -4.37 -18.88
C THR A 89 3.32 -4.64 -20.29
N GLU A 90 3.99 -5.77 -20.51
CA GLU A 90 4.46 -6.14 -21.86
C GLU A 90 3.32 -6.26 -22.87
N LYS A 91 2.13 -6.61 -22.42
CA LYS A 91 0.98 -6.89 -23.31
C LYS A 91 -0.08 -5.79 -23.31
N ASN A 92 -0.21 -5.05 -22.21
CA ASN A 92 -1.33 -4.14 -22.02
C ASN A 92 -0.97 -2.92 -21.21
N VAL A 93 -1.84 -1.92 -21.30
CA VAL A 93 -1.87 -0.83 -20.31
C VAL A 93 -3.08 -1.10 -19.44
N LEU A 94 -2.86 -1.17 -18.11
CA LEU A 94 -3.91 -1.44 -17.15
C LEU A 94 -4.24 -0.17 -16.37
N ASP A 95 -5.52 0.05 -16.14
CA ASP A 95 -5.96 1.05 -15.19
C ASP A 95 -6.01 0.38 -13.82
N VAL A 96 -5.14 0.81 -12.93
CA VAL A 96 -4.97 0.21 -11.62
C VAL A 96 -5.41 1.19 -10.55
N MET A 97 -6.30 0.76 -9.69
CA MET A 97 -6.80 1.55 -8.59
C MET A 97 -5.79 1.55 -7.46
N VAL A 98 -5.56 2.71 -6.87
CA VAL A 98 -4.62 2.86 -5.75
C VAL A 98 -5.22 3.79 -4.71
N PHE A 99 -4.97 3.48 -3.43
CA PHE A 99 -5.38 4.33 -2.32
C PHE A 99 -4.14 4.97 -1.71
N LEU A 100 -4.12 6.30 -1.68
CA LEU A 100 -3.02 7.08 -1.14
C LEU A 100 -3.52 7.94 0.02
N MET A 101 -2.70 8.07 1.05
CA MET A 101 -3.08 8.89 2.19
C MET A 101 -3.08 10.38 1.82
N ARG A 102 -4.06 11.08 2.36
CA ARG A 102 -4.08 12.54 2.33
C ARG A 102 -2.96 13.05 3.23
N GLU A 103 -2.63 14.31 3.12
CA GLU A 103 -1.54 14.90 3.88
C GLU A 103 -1.88 15.01 5.37
N THR A 104 -1.53 13.97 6.13
CA THR A 104 -1.57 13.97 7.60
C THR A 104 -0.14 14.06 8.11
N PRO A 105 0.07 14.38 9.40
CA PRO A 105 1.43 14.47 9.93
C PRO A 105 2.22 13.17 9.78
N PHE A 106 3.52 13.28 9.62
CA PHE A 106 4.40 12.11 9.69
C PHE A 106 4.33 11.53 11.10
N ALA A 107 4.32 10.21 11.19
CA ALA A 107 4.23 9.52 12.46
C ALA A 107 4.89 8.16 12.38
N PHE A 108 5.39 7.67 13.50
CA PHE A 108 5.97 6.34 13.59
C PHE A 108 4.86 5.32 13.86
N PRO A 109 4.81 4.21 13.12
CA PRO A 109 3.76 3.21 13.30
C PRO A 109 3.94 2.41 14.58
N LYS A 110 2.83 1.88 15.09
CA LYS A 110 2.86 0.94 16.21
C LYS A 110 3.47 -0.38 15.75
N GLU A 111 3.91 -1.19 16.70
CA GLU A 111 4.56 -2.47 16.41
C GLU A 111 3.74 -3.38 15.52
N LYS A 112 2.43 -3.44 15.71
CA LYS A 112 1.56 -4.31 14.90
C LYS A 112 1.55 -3.92 13.41
N GLU A 113 1.68 -2.63 13.10
CA GLU A 113 1.75 -2.17 11.71
C GLU A 113 3.10 -2.52 11.09
N VAL A 114 4.17 -2.40 11.87
CA VAL A 114 5.51 -2.80 11.43
C VAL A 114 5.54 -4.31 11.15
N GLU A 115 5.00 -5.11 12.06
CA GLU A 115 4.90 -6.56 11.87
C GLU A 115 4.09 -6.93 10.63
N ALA A 116 2.99 -6.22 10.39
CA ALA A 116 2.16 -6.46 9.20
C ALA A 116 2.96 -6.22 7.91
N MET A 117 3.79 -5.18 7.90
CA MET A 117 4.67 -4.89 6.76
C MET A 117 5.72 -5.98 6.59
N GLU A 118 6.37 -6.41 7.68
CA GLU A 118 7.37 -7.48 7.64
C GLU A 118 6.78 -8.77 7.09
N GLU A 119 5.60 -9.15 7.56
CA GLU A 119 4.91 -10.36 7.12
C GLU A 119 4.51 -10.28 5.64
N ALA A 120 4.01 -9.12 5.20
CA ALA A 120 3.63 -8.92 3.80
C ALA A 120 4.84 -9.03 2.87
N TYR A 121 5.95 -8.41 3.25
CA TYR A 121 7.19 -8.46 2.46
C TYR A 121 7.77 -9.87 2.43
N ALA A 122 7.71 -10.58 3.56
CA ALA A 122 8.17 -11.97 3.64
C ALA A 122 7.33 -12.89 2.75
N GLU A 123 6.02 -12.72 2.75
CA GLU A 123 5.11 -13.54 1.94
C GLU A 123 5.46 -13.48 0.45
N HIS A 124 5.85 -12.32 -0.03
CA HIS A 124 6.17 -12.10 -1.45
C HIS A 124 7.67 -12.14 -1.75
N SER A 125 8.50 -12.40 -0.77
CA SER A 125 9.96 -12.39 -0.89
C SER A 125 10.50 -11.05 -1.38
N PHE A 126 9.93 -9.96 -0.89
CA PHE A 126 10.32 -8.60 -1.25
C PHE A 126 11.48 -8.10 -0.39
N ASP A 127 12.33 -7.25 -0.99
CA ASP A 127 13.38 -6.53 -0.28
C ASP A 127 12.74 -5.52 0.67
N TYR A 128 13.10 -5.58 1.94
CA TYR A 128 12.52 -4.76 3.00
C TYR A 128 13.18 -3.38 3.16
N SER A 129 14.24 -3.08 2.43
CA SER A 129 15.03 -1.85 2.58
C SER A 129 14.20 -0.57 2.53
N CYS A 130 13.24 -0.51 1.62
CA CYS A 130 12.41 0.70 1.49
C CYS A 130 11.55 0.95 2.73
N VAL A 131 11.13 -0.10 3.43
CA VAL A 131 10.38 0.02 4.68
C VAL A 131 11.31 0.51 5.79
N GLU A 132 12.50 -0.06 5.89
CA GLU A 132 13.50 0.36 6.88
C GLU A 132 13.83 1.84 6.71
N ASN A 133 14.03 2.28 5.48
CA ASN A 133 14.30 3.69 5.18
C ASN A 133 13.13 4.59 5.57
N ALA A 134 11.90 4.13 5.30
CA ALA A 134 10.69 4.87 5.66
C ALA A 134 10.53 4.98 7.18
N LEU A 135 10.83 3.90 7.90
CA LEU A 135 10.78 3.91 9.37
C LEU A 135 11.81 4.89 9.95
N ASP A 136 13.02 4.93 9.39
CA ASP A 136 14.06 5.88 9.82
C ASP A 136 13.60 7.32 9.59
N ARG A 137 13.02 7.61 8.44
CA ARG A 137 12.50 8.95 8.15
C ARG A 137 11.34 9.32 9.08
N ALA A 138 10.45 8.38 9.35
CA ALA A 138 9.31 8.61 10.24
C ALA A 138 9.78 8.96 11.66
N LYS A 139 10.83 8.29 12.12
CA LYS A 139 11.41 8.53 13.44
C LYS A 139 11.97 9.96 13.55
N ASP A 140 12.63 10.43 12.48
CA ASP A 140 13.26 11.76 12.44
C ASP A 140 12.26 12.89 12.27
N ARG A 141 11.12 12.62 11.64
CA ARG A 141 10.14 13.64 11.24
C ARG A 141 8.80 13.55 11.95
N GLU A 142 8.72 12.75 13.00
CA GLU A 142 7.46 12.56 13.71
C GLU A 142 6.86 13.89 14.16
N GLY A 143 5.58 14.12 13.80
CA GLY A 143 4.84 15.34 14.13
C GLY A 143 4.90 16.43 13.07
N GLU A 144 5.73 16.27 12.05
CA GLU A 144 5.84 17.27 10.97
C GLU A 144 4.71 17.18 9.95
#